data_e8cb29fcb61cfd9a1d14c5142f8aa211
#
_entry.id   e8cb29fcb61cfd9a1d14c5142f8aa211
#
_cell.length_a   1.000
_cell.length_b   1.000
_cell.length_c   1.000
_cell.angle_alpha   90.00
_cell.angle_beta   90.00
_cell.angle_gamma   90.00
#
_symmetry.space_group_name_H-M   'P 1'
#
loop_
_entity.id
_entity.type
_entity.pdbx_description
1 polymer ?
#
loop_
_entity_poly.entity_id
_entity_poly.type
_entity_poly.pdbx_seq_one_letter_code
_entity_poly.pdbx_strand_id
1 'polypeptide(L)'
;INHDPDAILLHRTNHPYTEHLQASVWDVDPVEVCKGRPVGLAWFSPDCKHFSKAKGAALVDRNIRGLAWIVLRWAGTARPRVIMLENVEEFQTWGPVRKGKPVKAKAGQTFLRWKQQLSALGYKIEHKELVAADYGAPTTRKRFVLVARCDGKPIVWPEQTHAPID
;
A
#
# COMPACT_ATOMS: atom_id res chain seq x y z
N ILE A 1 -6.94 6.88 8.65
CA ILE A 1 -7.40 5.68 9.40
C ILE A 1 -6.15 4.95 9.87
N ASN A 2 -6.02 4.72 11.15
CA ASN A 2 -4.97 3.92 11.77
C ASN A 2 -5.50 3.33 13.09
N HIS A 3 -5.08 2.11 13.44
CA HIS A 3 -5.47 1.49 14.70
C HIS A 3 -4.56 1.90 15.87
N ASP A 4 -3.36 2.40 15.58
CA ASP A 4 -2.34 2.78 16.57
C ASP A 4 -2.67 4.17 17.15
N PRO A 5 -2.89 4.29 18.48
CA PRO A 5 -3.25 5.55 19.12
C PRO A 5 -2.12 6.58 19.05
N ASP A 6 -0.86 6.14 19.16
CA ASP A 6 0.30 7.06 19.16
C ASP A 6 0.50 7.65 17.77
N ALA A 7 0.35 6.83 16.72
CA ALA A 7 0.38 7.32 15.34
C ALA A 7 -0.74 8.32 15.05
N ILE A 8 -1.95 8.07 15.57
CA ILE A 8 -3.08 9.01 15.46
C ILE A 8 -2.79 10.30 16.21
N LEU A 9 -2.26 10.22 17.43
CA LEU A 9 -1.92 11.39 18.24
C LEU A 9 -0.89 12.28 17.54
N LEU A 10 0.22 11.69 17.08
CA LEU A 10 1.29 12.39 16.36
C LEU A 10 0.77 13.05 15.08
N HIS A 11 -0.03 12.33 14.30
CA HIS A 11 -0.57 12.88 13.07
C HIS A 11 -1.58 14.00 13.33
N ARG A 12 -2.43 13.85 14.35
CA ARG A 12 -3.40 14.89 14.74
C ARG A 12 -2.71 16.18 15.21
N THR A 13 -1.60 16.06 15.94
CA THR A 13 -0.81 17.21 16.40
C THR A 13 -0.24 17.99 15.22
N ASN A 14 0.29 17.30 14.21
CA ASN A 14 0.89 17.92 13.05
C ASN A 14 -0.12 18.35 11.96
N HIS A 15 -1.29 17.71 11.94
CA HIS A 15 -2.34 17.91 10.92
C HIS A 15 -3.72 18.08 11.58
N PRO A 16 -3.96 19.17 12.34
CA PRO A 16 -5.18 19.34 13.13
C PRO A 16 -6.46 19.45 12.29
N TYR A 17 -6.35 19.81 11.00
CA TYR A 17 -7.49 19.91 10.09
C TYR A 17 -7.88 18.59 9.41
N THR A 18 -7.11 17.52 9.64
CA THR A 18 -7.39 16.21 9.08
C THR A 18 -8.36 15.46 9.98
N GLU A 19 -9.39 14.86 9.40
CA GLU A 19 -10.28 13.93 10.12
C GLU A 19 -9.51 12.64 10.43
N HIS A 20 -9.41 12.28 11.71
CA HIS A 20 -8.68 11.11 12.19
C HIS A 20 -9.66 10.04 12.66
N LEU A 21 -9.51 8.84 12.14
CA LEU A 21 -10.27 7.68 12.55
C LEU A 21 -9.34 6.64 13.18
N GLN A 22 -9.41 6.48 14.50
CA GLN A 22 -8.69 5.44 15.22
C GLN A 22 -9.50 4.15 15.17
N ALA A 23 -9.26 3.34 14.15
CA ALA A 23 -9.98 2.10 13.91
C ALA A 23 -9.13 1.11 13.11
N SER A 24 -9.47 -0.17 13.20
CA SER A 24 -8.97 -1.15 12.24
C SER A 24 -9.56 -0.84 10.85
N VAL A 25 -8.73 -0.87 9.83
CA VAL A 25 -9.18 -0.63 8.44
C VAL A 25 -10.19 -1.68 7.96
N TRP A 26 -10.26 -2.84 8.62
CA TRP A 26 -11.24 -3.88 8.34
C TRP A 26 -12.67 -3.49 8.79
N ASP A 27 -12.76 -2.72 9.87
CA ASP A 27 -14.04 -2.34 10.51
C ASP A 27 -14.61 -1.05 9.91
N VAL A 28 -13.86 -0.39 9.03
CA VAL A 28 -14.28 0.86 8.40
C VAL A 28 -14.99 0.58 7.07
N ASP A 29 -16.22 1.08 6.92
CA ASP A 29 -16.89 1.11 5.63
C ASP A 29 -16.39 2.27 4.76
N PRO A 30 -15.82 2.00 3.57
CA PRO A 30 -15.29 3.05 2.70
C PRO A 30 -16.34 4.07 2.23
N VAL A 31 -17.58 3.64 2.04
CA VAL A 31 -18.66 4.53 1.55
C VAL A 31 -19.12 5.46 2.66
N GLU A 32 -19.34 4.92 3.85
CA GLU A 32 -19.76 5.69 5.02
C GLU A 32 -18.71 6.74 5.41
N VAL A 33 -17.43 6.35 5.49
CA VAL A 33 -16.36 7.29 5.90
C VAL A 33 -16.15 8.39 4.87
N CYS A 34 -16.39 8.11 3.60
CA CYS A 34 -16.32 9.13 2.53
C CYS A 34 -17.56 10.03 2.50
N LYS A 35 -18.64 9.67 3.21
CA LYS A 35 -19.88 10.47 3.28
C LYS A 35 -20.43 10.80 1.87
N GLY A 36 -20.37 9.84 0.95
CA GLY A 36 -20.78 10.00 -0.45
C GLY A 36 -19.93 10.95 -1.30
N ARG A 37 -18.82 11.48 -0.76
CA ARG A 37 -17.92 12.37 -1.50
C ARG A 37 -16.99 11.60 -2.43
N PRO A 38 -16.74 12.07 -3.66
CA PRO A 38 -15.74 11.48 -4.53
C PRO A 38 -14.33 11.51 -3.90
N VAL A 39 -13.63 10.38 -3.96
CA VAL A 39 -12.27 10.27 -3.45
C VAL A 39 -11.27 10.54 -4.57
N GLY A 40 -10.51 11.63 -4.47
CA GLY A 40 -9.48 11.99 -5.44
C GLY A 40 -8.25 11.08 -5.36
N LEU A 41 -7.76 10.86 -4.14
CA LEU A 41 -6.58 10.04 -3.84
C LEU A 41 -6.83 9.19 -2.59
N ALA A 42 -6.48 7.92 -2.65
CA ALA A 42 -6.36 7.05 -1.50
C ALA A 42 -4.91 6.54 -1.38
N TRP A 43 -4.29 6.79 -0.23
CA TRP A 43 -2.94 6.31 0.09
C TRP A 43 -3.03 5.12 1.03
N PHE A 44 -2.31 4.05 0.71
CA PHE A 44 -2.23 2.83 1.51
C PHE A 44 -0.78 2.48 1.82
N SER A 45 -0.48 2.27 3.10
CA SER A 45 0.80 1.73 3.55
C SER A 45 0.53 0.54 4.49
N PRO A 46 0.07 -0.60 3.96
CA PRO A 46 -0.28 -1.76 4.78
C PRO A 46 0.96 -2.34 5.45
N ASP A 47 0.80 -2.85 6.68
CA ASP A 47 1.91 -3.41 7.47
C ASP A 47 2.66 -4.48 6.68
N CYS A 48 4.00 -4.34 6.68
CA CYS A 48 4.93 -5.21 5.96
C CYS A 48 5.57 -6.30 6.83
N LYS A 49 5.12 -6.49 8.09
CA LYS A 49 5.78 -7.40 9.07
C LYS A 49 6.07 -8.80 8.55
N HIS A 50 5.33 -9.27 7.56
CA HIS A 50 5.48 -10.60 6.96
C HIS A 50 6.17 -10.63 5.59
N PHE A 51 6.54 -9.47 5.05
CA PHE A 51 7.29 -9.35 3.79
C PHE A 51 8.75 -8.94 4.03
N SER A 52 9.04 -8.27 5.16
CA SER A 52 10.37 -7.73 5.45
C SER A 52 11.39 -8.83 5.80
N LYS A 53 12.59 -8.76 5.21
CA LYS A 53 13.77 -9.59 5.52
C LYS A 53 14.26 -9.42 6.98
N ALA A 54 13.88 -8.33 7.63
CA ALA A 54 14.38 -7.96 8.97
C ALA A 54 13.85 -8.86 10.11
N LYS A 55 12.88 -9.72 9.87
CA LYS A 55 12.40 -10.70 10.86
C LYS A 55 12.68 -12.11 10.36
N GLY A 56 13.47 -12.87 11.16
CA GLY A 56 13.65 -14.30 10.99
C GLY A 56 12.30 -15.05 10.88
N ALA A 57 12.32 -16.35 10.61
CA ALA A 57 11.19 -17.20 10.23
C ALA A 57 9.99 -17.27 11.21
N ALA A 58 9.44 -16.13 11.62
CA ALA A 58 8.20 -16.06 12.39
C ALA A 58 7.00 -16.53 11.53
N LEU A 59 6.07 -17.24 12.17
CA LEU A 59 4.82 -17.69 11.55
C LEU A 59 4.08 -16.50 10.92
N VAL A 60 3.65 -16.69 9.69
CA VAL A 60 2.99 -15.64 8.89
C VAL A 60 1.55 -15.46 9.36
N ASP A 61 1.23 -14.30 9.94
CA ASP A 61 -0.15 -13.94 10.28
C ASP A 61 -0.97 -13.72 9.00
N ARG A 62 -2.08 -14.46 8.87
CA ARG A 62 -2.98 -14.36 7.72
C ARG A 62 -3.67 -13.00 7.63
N ASN A 63 -3.99 -12.39 8.77
CA ASN A 63 -4.71 -11.12 8.83
C ASN A 63 -3.85 -9.97 8.29
N ILE A 64 -2.56 -9.93 8.66
CA ILE A 64 -1.64 -8.88 8.18
C ILE A 64 -1.36 -9.01 6.68
N ARG A 65 -1.23 -10.24 6.16
CA ARG A 65 -1.12 -10.44 4.71
C ARG A 65 -2.41 -10.08 3.98
N GLY A 66 -3.53 -10.11 4.68
CA GLY A 66 -4.83 -9.70 4.17
C GLY A 66 -4.96 -8.19 3.97
N LEU A 67 -4.16 -7.35 4.63
CA LEU A 67 -4.33 -5.88 4.58
C LEU A 67 -4.26 -5.32 3.16
N ALA A 68 -3.48 -5.90 2.26
CA ALA A 68 -3.45 -5.47 0.86
C ALA A 68 -4.80 -5.67 0.13
N TRP A 69 -5.65 -6.61 0.58
CA TRP A 69 -6.98 -6.82 0.01
C TRP A 69 -7.95 -5.67 0.30
N ILE A 70 -7.68 -4.88 1.34
CA ILE A 70 -8.44 -3.66 1.64
C ILE A 70 -8.42 -2.69 0.46
N VAL A 71 -7.31 -2.62 -0.26
CA VAL A 71 -7.20 -1.78 -1.47
C VAL A 71 -8.28 -2.15 -2.49
N LEU A 72 -8.53 -3.45 -2.70
CA LEU A 72 -9.58 -3.91 -3.62
C LEU A 72 -10.98 -3.56 -3.12
N ARG A 73 -11.22 -3.64 -1.80
CA ARG A 73 -12.49 -3.22 -1.21
C ARG A 73 -12.75 -1.74 -1.48
N TRP A 74 -11.75 -0.88 -1.21
CA TRP A 74 -11.85 0.56 -1.49
C TRP A 74 -11.99 0.86 -2.98
N ALA A 75 -11.25 0.17 -3.84
CA ALA A 75 -11.33 0.32 -5.28
C ALA A 75 -12.72 -0.05 -5.83
N GLY A 76 -13.34 -1.11 -5.28
CA GLY A 76 -14.65 -1.59 -5.71
C GLY A 76 -15.85 -0.82 -5.12
N THR A 77 -15.66 -0.09 -4.01
CA THR A 77 -16.77 0.62 -3.32
C THR A 77 -16.65 2.14 -3.44
N ALA A 78 -15.68 2.76 -2.76
CA ALA A 78 -15.47 4.22 -2.80
C ALA A 78 -14.83 4.69 -4.12
N ARG A 79 -14.23 3.79 -4.89
CA ARG A 79 -13.65 4.02 -6.22
C ARG A 79 -12.75 5.28 -6.30
N PRO A 80 -11.66 5.37 -5.50
CA PRO A 80 -10.73 6.48 -5.60
C PRO A 80 -10.20 6.66 -7.02
N ARG A 81 -10.11 7.91 -7.52
CA ARG A 81 -9.57 8.16 -8.87
C ARG A 81 -8.11 7.71 -9.01
N VAL A 82 -7.35 7.93 -7.94
CA VAL A 82 -5.95 7.51 -7.82
C VAL A 82 -5.79 6.71 -6.53
N ILE A 83 -5.14 5.58 -6.62
CA ILE A 83 -4.71 4.78 -5.49
C ILE A 83 -3.18 4.76 -5.51
N MET A 84 -2.56 5.07 -4.38
CA MET A 84 -1.15 4.89 -4.14
C MET A 84 -0.95 3.87 -3.03
N LEU A 85 -0.03 2.94 -3.22
CA LEU A 85 0.35 1.95 -2.23
C LEU A 85 1.86 1.95 -2.06
N GLU A 86 2.31 2.07 -0.81
CA GLU A 86 3.71 1.94 -0.41
C GLU A 86 3.92 0.67 0.38
N ASN A 87 5.05 -0.01 0.13
CA ASN A 87 5.47 -1.17 0.89
C ASN A 87 6.98 -1.41 0.75
N VAL A 88 7.47 -2.51 1.33
CA VAL A 88 8.83 -3.01 1.10
C VAL A 88 8.92 -3.70 -0.27
N GLU A 89 10.14 -3.81 -0.82
CA GLU A 89 10.37 -4.43 -2.15
C GLU A 89 9.85 -5.87 -2.22
N GLU A 90 9.91 -6.61 -1.11
CA GLU A 90 9.46 -7.99 -1.02
C GLU A 90 7.95 -8.16 -1.19
N PHE A 91 7.17 -7.08 -1.13
CA PHE A 91 5.73 -7.13 -1.42
C PHE A 91 5.42 -7.76 -2.77
N GLN A 92 6.29 -7.56 -3.77
CA GLN A 92 6.17 -8.17 -5.10
C GLN A 92 6.31 -9.70 -5.07
N THR A 93 6.96 -10.25 -4.04
CA THR A 93 7.13 -11.70 -3.87
C THR A 93 5.93 -12.37 -3.19
N TRP A 94 4.87 -11.61 -2.89
CA TRP A 94 3.68 -12.11 -2.21
C TRP A 94 3.08 -13.30 -2.94
N GLY A 95 3.14 -14.46 -2.29
CA GLY A 95 2.71 -15.75 -2.81
C GLY A 95 1.95 -16.57 -1.77
N PRO A 96 1.46 -17.76 -2.14
CA PRO A 96 0.76 -18.67 -1.23
C PRO A 96 1.63 -19.09 -0.05
N VAL A 97 0.96 -19.41 1.06
CA VAL A 97 1.58 -19.96 2.28
C VAL A 97 1.09 -21.37 2.52
N ARG A 98 2.00 -22.30 2.81
CA ARG A 98 1.69 -23.66 3.23
C ARG A 98 2.36 -23.96 4.56
N LYS A 99 1.60 -24.44 5.54
CA LYS A 99 2.09 -24.72 6.92
C LYS A 99 2.86 -23.53 7.54
N GLY A 100 2.33 -22.30 7.39
CA GLY A 100 2.93 -21.08 7.94
C GLY A 100 4.17 -20.54 7.20
N LYS A 101 4.60 -21.20 6.10
CA LYS A 101 5.79 -20.78 5.32
C LYS A 101 5.44 -20.41 3.89
N PRO A 102 6.06 -19.36 3.30
CA PRO A 102 5.89 -19.03 1.88
C PRO A 102 6.34 -20.19 0.97
N VAL A 103 5.54 -20.47 -0.04
CA VAL A 103 5.89 -21.46 -1.08
C VAL A 103 6.78 -20.76 -2.11
N LYS A 104 8.10 -20.95 -2.02
CA LYS A 104 9.11 -20.26 -2.87
C LYS A 104 8.81 -20.39 -4.37
N ALA A 105 8.45 -21.57 -4.85
CA ALA A 105 8.11 -21.80 -6.27
C ALA A 105 6.86 -21.03 -6.75
N LYS A 106 6.09 -20.41 -5.85
CA LYS A 106 4.89 -19.64 -6.13
C LYS A 106 5.02 -18.16 -5.68
N ALA A 107 6.25 -17.71 -5.51
CA ALA A 107 6.52 -16.31 -5.19
C ALA A 107 5.91 -15.40 -6.25
N GLY A 108 5.29 -14.29 -5.83
CA GLY A 108 4.64 -13.31 -6.70
C GLY A 108 3.25 -13.70 -7.23
N GLN A 109 2.81 -14.96 -7.13
CA GLN A 109 1.52 -15.38 -7.69
C GLN A 109 0.32 -14.66 -7.06
N THR A 110 0.35 -14.41 -5.75
CA THR A 110 -0.74 -13.68 -5.07
C THR A 110 -0.71 -12.20 -5.45
N PHE A 111 0.46 -11.60 -5.55
CA PHE A 111 0.63 -10.23 -6.02
C PHE A 111 0.08 -10.04 -7.45
N LEU A 112 0.39 -10.96 -8.36
CA LEU A 112 -0.14 -10.91 -9.73
C LEU A 112 -1.66 -11.00 -9.75
N ARG A 113 -2.26 -11.94 -9.01
CA ARG A 113 -3.72 -12.07 -8.91
C ARG A 113 -4.37 -10.81 -8.32
N TRP A 114 -3.76 -10.25 -7.29
CA TRP A 114 -4.23 -9.01 -6.67
C TRP A 114 -4.21 -7.85 -7.68
N LYS A 115 -3.14 -7.69 -8.45
CA LYS A 115 -3.05 -6.69 -9.52
C LYS A 115 -4.11 -6.92 -10.61
N GLN A 116 -4.32 -8.16 -11.02
CA GLN A 116 -5.35 -8.51 -12.02
C GLN A 116 -6.75 -8.11 -11.55
N GLN A 117 -7.08 -8.33 -10.28
CA GLN A 117 -8.36 -7.93 -9.71
C GLN A 117 -8.50 -6.41 -9.67
N LEU A 118 -7.45 -5.67 -9.29
CA LEU A 118 -7.47 -4.22 -9.32
C LEU A 118 -7.61 -3.68 -10.75
N SER A 119 -6.96 -4.31 -11.73
CA SER A 119 -7.11 -3.98 -13.15
C SER A 119 -8.54 -4.28 -13.66
N ALA A 120 -9.15 -5.38 -13.22
CA ALA A 120 -10.53 -5.72 -13.57
C ALA A 120 -11.56 -4.71 -13.03
N LEU A 121 -11.23 -3.96 -11.97
CA LEU A 121 -12.01 -2.83 -11.46
C LEU A 121 -11.82 -1.55 -12.29
N GLY A 122 -11.07 -1.60 -13.41
CA GLY A 122 -10.88 -0.49 -14.34
C GLY A 122 -9.66 0.39 -14.02
N TYR A 123 -8.73 -0.08 -13.18
CA TYR A 123 -7.51 0.67 -12.88
C TYR A 123 -6.36 0.30 -13.82
N LYS A 124 -5.73 1.32 -14.42
CA LYS A 124 -4.39 1.21 -15.01
C LYS A 124 -3.38 1.24 -13.87
N ILE A 125 -2.42 0.30 -13.86
CA ILE A 125 -1.51 0.08 -12.73
C ILE A 125 -0.08 0.10 -13.19
N GLU A 126 0.75 0.89 -12.52
CA GLU A 126 2.20 0.87 -12.65
C GLU A 126 2.83 0.78 -11.26
N HIS A 127 4.04 0.24 -11.17
CA HIS A 127 4.80 0.22 -9.93
C HIS A 127 6.30 0.33 -10.21
N LYS A 128 7.01 0.91 -9.24
CA LYS A 128 8.47 1.04 -9.26
C LYS A 128 9.03 0.81 -7.85
N GLU A 129 10.29 0.47 -7.79
CA GLU A 129 11.08 0.59 -6.59
C GLU A 129 11.80 1.94 -6.63
N LEU A 130 11.62 2.74 -5.58
CA LEU A 130 12.18 4.07 -5.47
C LEU A 130 13.14 4.13 -4.27
N VAL A 131 14.30 4.73 -4.48
CA VAL A 131 15.27 5.02 -3.42
C VAL A 131 15.07 6.47 -3.00
N ALA A 132 14.82 6.70 -1.72
CA ALA A 132 14.45 8.03 -1.24
C ALA A 132 15.55 9.08 -1.47
N ALA A 133 16.83 8.69 -1.41
CA ALA A 133 17.98 9.57 -1.68
C ALA A 133 17.95 10.14 -3.10
N ASP A 134 17.48 9.39 -4.10
CA ASP A 134 17.43 9.85 -5.50
C ASP A 134 16.46 11.03 -5.68
N TYR A 135 15.62 11.29 -4.68
CA TYR A 135 14.61 12.36 -4.65
C TYR A 135 14.87 13.39 -3.54
N GLY A 136 16.08 13.43 -2.98
CA GLY A 136 16.53 14.43 -2.02
C GLY A 136 16.25 14.12 -0.54
N ALA A 137 15.70 12.96 -0.21
CA ALA A 137 15.57 12.56 1.19
C ALA A 137 16.90 11.99 1.73
N PRO A 138 17.37 12.35 2.94
CA PRO A 138 18.67 11.93 3.47
C PRO A 138 18.63 10.48 3.98
N THR A 139 18.21 9.56 3.14
CA THR A 139 18.14 8.13 3.46
C THR A 139 18.21 7.27 2.20
N THR A 140 18.95 6.18 2.26
CA THR A 140 19.02 5.16 1.20
C THR A 140 17.84 4.18 1.23
N ARG A 141 16.78 4.53 1.95
CA ARG A 141 15.58 3.69 2.10
C ARG A 141 14.92 3.42 0.75
N LYS A 142 14.88 2.16 0.36
CA LYS A 142 14.22 1.68 -0.84
C LYS A 142 12.79 1.25 -0.53
N ARG A 143 11.83 1.65 -1.37
CA ARG A 143 10.42 1.30 -1.23
C ARG A 143 9.79 0.92 -2.56
N PHE A 144 8.96 -0.09 -2.48
CA PHE A 144 7.99 -0.39 -3.52
C PHE A 144 6.87 0.65 -3.47
N VAL A 145 6.61 1.29 -4.61
CA VAL A 145 5.49 2.21 -4.77
C VAL A 145 4.65 1.76 -5.96
N LEU A 146 3.35 1.66 -5.75
CA LEU A 146 2.38 1.35 -6.80
C LEU A 146 1.42 2.53 -6.95
N VAL A 147 1.13 2.89 -8.19
CA VAL A 147 0.12 3.87 -8.56
C VAL A 147 -0.92 3.18 -9.44
N ALA A 148 -2.19 3.35 -9.09
CA ALA A 148 -3.31 2.87 -9.90
C ALA A 148 -4.29 4.00 -10.17
N ARG A 149 -4.76 4.13 -11.42
CA ARG A 149 -5.69 5.19 -11.86
C ARG A 149 -6.86 4.62 -12.64
N CYS A 150 -8.06 5.12 -12.37
CA CYS A 150 -9.28 4.76 -13.09
C CYS A 150 -9.92 5.93 -13.87
N ASP A 151 -9.22 7.06 -13.97
CA ASP A 151 -9.70 8.29 -14.64
C ASP A 151 -9.19 8.48 -16.08
N GLY A 152 -8.57 7.46 -16.65
CA GLY A 152 -8.05 7.48 -18.03
C GLY A 152 -6.77 8.31 -18.23
N LYS A 153 -6.29 9.02 -17.20
CA LYS A 153 -5.08 9.85 -17.31
C LYS A 153 -3.80 9.00 -17.20
N PRO A 154 -2.67 9.44 -17.78
CA PRO A 154 -1.40 8.76 -17.63
C PRO A 154 -0.90 8.77 -16.18
N ILE A 155 -0.16 7.74 -15.81
CA ILE A 155 0.61 7.71 -14.57
C ILE A 155 1.94 8.41 -14.87
N VAL A 156 2.26 9.43 -14.09
CA VAL A 156 3.51 10.19 -14.21
C VAL A 156 4.34 9.93 -12.96
N TRP A 157 5.57 9.53 -13.16
CA TRP A 157 6.54 9.33 -12.08
C TRP A 157 7.40 10.56 -11.92
N PRO A 158 7.82 10.91 -10.69
CA PRO A 158 8.77 11.99 -10.48
C PRO A 158 10.11 11.67 -11.15
N GLU A 159 10.78 12.69 -11.66
CA GLU A 159 12.17 12.59 -12.12
C GLU A 159 13.12 12.57 -10.93
N GLN A 160 14.21 11.82 -11.06
CA GLN A 160 15.27 11.84 -10.05
C GLN A 160 15.94 13.21 -10.02
N THR A 161 16.08 13.78 -8.83
CA THR A 161 16.66 15.11 -8.61
C THR A 161 18.09 15.05 -8.04
N HIS A 162 18.53 13.88 -7.59
CA HIS A 162 19.82 13.64 -6.98
C HIS A 162 20.49 12.43 -7.63
N ALA A 163 21.82 12.46 -7.73
CA ALA A 163 22.59 11.29 -8.18
C ALA A 163 22.60 10.22 -7.07
N PRO A 164 22.74 8.93 -7.43
CA PRO A 164 23.05 7.89 -6.46
C PRO A 164 24.30 8.26 -5.67
N ILE A 165 24.33 7.91 -4.41
CA ILE A 165 25.55 8.02 -3.59
C ILE A 165 26.42 6.83 -4.00
N ASP A 166 27.58 7.11 -4.63
CA ASP A 166 28.61 6.11 -4.95
C ASP A 166 29.28 5.57 -3.69
#